data_8e02f60913ae455a35ba36ebe6bdb7f1
#
_entry.id   8e02f60913ae455a35ba36ebe6bdb7f1
#
_cell.length_a   1.000
_cell.length_b   1.000
_cell.length_c   1.000
_cell.angle_alpha   90.00
_cell.angle_beta   90.00
_cell.angle_gamma   90.00
#
_symmetry.space_group_name_H-M   'P 1'
#
loop_
_entity.id
_entity.type
_entity.pdbx_description
1 polymer ?
#
loop_
_entity_poly.entity_id
_entity_poly.type
_entity_poly.pdbx_seq_one_letter_code
_entity_poly.pdbx_strand_id
1 'polypeptide(L)'
;SGMISATQEITKQNIKQLARDKVAYMEDIKSGDNWKMVLGDNVEETSKMDDESVDYIMFSPPFKSLYTYSNSERDMGNCRTDEEFDEHFGFLIPELFRVLKPGRLMSIHCMDLPSMKERDGVIGLKDFSGELIRTCQASGFIYHSRVTIWKNPATEMQRTKALGLLHKQLRKDSSMCRNGIPDYIITMRKPGDNADRISHTIEEYPVDKWRDIASPVWMDINQSNTLQRKSAREAQDEKHIAPLQLDAIERCIELWTNPGDQVYDPFAGIGSVPYQAVKMG
;
A
#
# COMPACT_ATOMS: atom_id res chain seq x y z
N SER A 1 48.98 -9.09 -8.46
CA SER A 1 48.44 -9.62 -7.18
C SER A 1 47.18 -8.88 -6.71
N GLY A 2 46.89 -7.67 -7.22
CA GLY A 2 45.70 -6.90 -6.85
C GLY A 2 44.37 -7.43 -7.43
N MET A 3 44.38 -8.04 -8.63
CA MET A 3 43.17 -8.57 -9.26
C MET A 3 42.58 -9.80 -8.54
N ILE A 4 43.42 -10.64 -7.96
CA ILE A 4 42.95 -11.85 -7.25
C ILE A 4 42.27 -11.46 -5.92
N SER A 5 42.74 -10.41 -5.28
CA SER A 5 42.17 -9.89 -4.05
C SER A 5 40.75 -9.30 -4.27
N ALA A 6 40.56 -8.51 -5.32
CA ALA A 6 39.27 -7.90 -5.64
C ALA A 6 38.20 -8.96 -6.02
N THR A 7 38.57 -9.96 -6.79
CA THR A 7 37.67 -11.05 -7.20
C THR A 7 37.28 -11.90 -5.99
N GLN A 8 38.20 -12.15 -5.05
CA GLN A 8 37.87 -12.88 -3.81
C GLN A 8 36.99 -12.07 -2.86
N GLU A 9 37.16 -10.75 -2.82
CA GLU A 9 36.30 -9.87 -2.02
C GLU A 9 34.88 -9.77 -2.59
N ILE A 10 34.76 -9.62 -3.90
CA ILE A 10 33.47 -9.64 -4.60
C ILE A 10 32.76 -10.98 -4.41
N THR A 11 33.48 -12.09 -4.47
CA THR A 11 32.90 -13.42 -4.23
C THR A 11 32.46 -13.60 -2.77
N LYS A 12 33.21 -13.09 -1.82
CA LYS A 12 32.84 -13.10 -0.40
C LYS A 12 31.64 -12.21 -0.09
N GLN A 13 31.55 -11.05 -0.76
CA GLN A 13 30.37 -10.18 -0.64
C GLN A 13 29.13 -10.81 -1.26
N ASN A 14 29.25 -11.44 -2.42
CA ASN A 14 28.16 -12.17 -3.07
C ASN A 14 27.70 -13.38 -2.26
N ILE A 15 28.61 -14.11 -1.63
CA ILE A 15 28.28 -15.22 -0.73
C ILE A 15 27.61 -14.71 0.54
N LYS A 16 28.06 -13.57 1.09
CA LYS A 16 27.38 -12.92 2.23
C LYS A 16 26.01 -12.38 1.85
N GLN A 17 25.87 -11.86 0.63
CA GLN A 17 24.57 -11.38 0.12
C GLN A 17 23.61 -12.55 -0.13
N LEU A 18 24.09 -13.61 -0.80
CA LEU A 18 23.34 -14.86 -0.98
C LEU A 18 22.99 -15.55 0.35
N ALA A 19 23.86 -15.45 1.35
CA ALA A 19 23.56 -15.95 2.69
C ALA A 19 22.57 -15.04 3.43
N ARG A 20 22.62 -13.72 3.23
CA ARG A 20 21.60 -12.80 3.74
C ARG A 20 20.27 -13.00 3.03
N ASP A 21 20.29 -13.19 1.72
CA ASP A 21 19.10 -13.48 0.92
C ASP A 21 18.51 -14.86 1.28
N LYS A 22 19.34 -15.85 1.59
CA LYS A 22 18.90 -17.12 2.17
C LYS A 22 18.39 -17.01 3.62
N VAL A 23 18.97 -16.13 4.41
CA VAL A 23 18.49 -15.82 5.78
C VAL A 23 17.22 -14.97 5.74
N ALA A 24 17.08 -14.08 4.74
CA ALA A 24 15.81 -13.39 4.46
C ALA A 24 14.74 -14.34 3.90
N TYR A 25 15.13 -15.47 3.31
CA TYR A 25 14.26 -16.55 2.86
C TYR A 25 13.90 -17.56 3.97
N MET A 26 14.55 -17.50 5.13
CA MET A 26 14.08 -18.20 6.31
C MET A 26 12.89 -17.42 6.85
N GLU A 27 11.72 -18.05 6.77
CA GLU A 27 10.48 -17.56 7.35
C GLU A 27 10.74 -17.07 8.78
N ASP A 28 10.88 -15.75 8.97
CA ASP A 28 10.81 -15.18 10.30
C ASP A 28 9.33 -15.02 10.63
N ILE A 29 8.76 -16.01 11.28
CA ILE A 29 7.37 -16.03 11.70
C ILE A 29 7.31 -15.44 13.09
N LYS A 30 6.63 -14.30 13.22
CA LYS A 30 6.23 -13.73 14.50
C LYS A 30 4.72 -13.86 14.64
N SER A 31 4.28 -14.36 15.78
CA SER A 31 2.86 -14.54 16.05
C SER A 31 2.49 -14.17 17.47
N GLY A 32 1.24 -13.79 17.66
CA GLY A 32 0.57 -13.62 18.94
C GLY A 32 -0.76 -14.37 18.92
N ASP A 33 -1.61 -14.14 19.93
CA ASP A 33 -2.87 -14.87 20.05
C ASP A 33 -3.80 -14.64 18.85
N ASN A 34 -3.82 -13.43 18.30
CA ASN A 34 -4.75 -13.02 17.25
C ASN A 34 -4.05 -12.57 15.97
N TRP A 35 -2.75 -12.73 15.85
CA TRP A 35 -2.00 -12.28 14.69
C TRP A 35 -0.82 -13.18 14.35
N LYS A 36 -0.52 -13.21 13.06
CA LYS A 36 0.67 -13.86 12.52
C LYS A 36 1.29 -12.95 11.47
N MET A 37 2.59 -12.70 11.61
CA MET A 37 3.38 -11.96 10.63
C MET A 37 4.44 -12.89 10.06
N VAL A 38 4.50 -12.97 8.74
CA VAL A 38 5.49 -13.78 8.01
C VAL A 38 6.34 -12.86 7.17
N LEU A 39 7.65 -12.91 7.40
CA LEU A 39 8.61 -12.24 6.55
C LEU A 39 9.01 -13.19 5.43
N GLY A 40 8.65 -12.85 4.18
CA GLY A 40 8.93 -13.68 3.01
C GLY A 40 8.41 -13.05 1.73
N ASP A 41 8.53 -13.76 0.61
CA ASP A 41 7.90 -13.38 -0.64
C ASP A 41 6.38 -13.52 -0.53
N ASN A 42 5.65 -12.44 -0.80
CA ASN A 42 4.20 -12.41 -0.58
C ASN A 42 3.43 -13.30 -1.56
N VAL A 43 3.92 -13.54 -2.75
CA VAL A 43 3.33 -14.49 -3.70
C VAL A 43 3.48 -15.91 -3.15
N GLU A 44 4.68 -16.27 -2.70
CA GLU A 44 4.97 -17.59 -2.14
C GLU A 44 4.18 -17.83 -0.86
N GLU A 45 4.15 -16.86 0.06
CA GLU A 45 3.40 -16.97 1.30
C GLU A 45 1.90 -17.07 1.07
N THR A 46 1.36 -16.28 0.13
CA THR A 46 -0.07 -16.36 -0.22
C THR A 46 -0.40 -17.71 -0.87
N SER A 47 0.51 -18.27 -1.66
CA SER A 47 0.32 -19.59 -2.30
C SER A 47 0.14 -20.75 -1.31
N LYS A 48 0.65 -20.59 -0.08
CA LYS A 48 0.50 -21.57 1.00
C LYS A 48 -0.85 -21.47 1.74
N MET A 49 -1.59 -20.40 1.52
CA MET A 49 -2.89 -20.21 2.15
C MET A 49 -3.98 -20.98 1.40
N ASP A 50 -4.98 -21.44 2.14
CA ASP A 50 -6.11 -22.16 1.56
C ASP A 50 -6.99 -21.26 0.70
N ASP A 51 -7.65 -21.85 -0.30
CA ASP A 51 -8.66 -21.19 -1.08
C ASP A 51 -9.77 -20.66 -0.17
N GLU A 52 -10.26 -19.45 -0.46
CA GLU A 52 -11.41 -18.88 0.23
C GLU A 52 -11.28 -18.88 1.76
N SER A 53 -10.07 -18.58 2.25
CA SER A 53 -9.74 -18.56 3.68
C SER A 53 -9.75 -17.18 4.32
N VAL A 54 -9.78 -16.13 3.52
CA VAL A 54 -9.65 -14.74 3.96
C VAL A 54 -10.96 -13.99 3.81
N ASP A 55 -11.36 -13.24 4.83
CA ASP A 55 -12.60 -12.46 4.84
C ASP A 55 -12.44 -11.06 4.27
N TYR A 56 -11.27 -10.45 4.45
CA TYR A 56 -10.96 -9.11 3.96
C TYR A 56 -9.47 -8.96 3.68
N ILE A 57 -9.15 -8.35 2.57
CA ILE A 57 -7.77 -7.99 2.22
C ILE A 57 -7.64 -6.48 2.20
N MET A 58 -6.64 -5.94 2.85
CA MET A 58 -6.30 -4.53 2.79
C MET A 58 -4.80 -4.34 2.78
N PHE A 59 -4.30 -3.51 1.87
CA PHE A 59 -2.88 -3.21 1.77
C PHE A 59 -2.62 -1.89 1.06
N SER A 60 -1.41 -1.40 1.25
CA SER A 60 -0.81 -0.33 0.47
C SER A 60 0.38 -0.91 -0.28
N PRO A 61 0.32 -1.01 -1.62
CA PRO A 61 1.46 -1.53 -2.38
C PRO A 61 2.63 -0.55 -2.32
N PRO A 62 3.86 -1.03 -2.52
CA PRO A 62 4.98 -0.13 -2.75
C PRO A 62 4.70 0.68 -4.01
N PHE A 63 4.76 1.99 -3.92
CA PHE A 63 4.49 2.86 -5.05
C PHE A 63 5.62 2.77 -6.08
N LYS A 64 5.26 2.47 -7.33
CA LYS A 64 6.19 2.57 -8.46
C LYS A 64 6.89 3.93 -8.43
N SER A 65 8.19 3.94 -8.71
CA SER A 65 8.97 5.15 -8.95
C SER A 65 8.99 6.21 -7.84
N LEU A 66 8.36 6.00 -6.68
CA LEU A 66 8.53 6.91 -5.54
C LEU A 66 9.88 6.71 -4.84
N TYR A 67 10.50 5.58 -5.04
CA TYR A 67 11.81 5.23 -4.48
C TYR A 67 12.99 5.87 -5.22
N THR A 68 12.75 6.53 -6.34
CA THR A 68 13.79 7.21 -7.13
C THR A 68 14.09 8.65 -6.67
N TYR A 69 13.57 9.06 -5.52
CA TYR A 69 13.79 10.42 -5.01
C TYR A 69 15.10 10.62 -4.27
N SER A 70 15.82 9.59 -3.92
CA SER A 70 17.18 9.75 -3.42
C SER A 70 18.14 9.75 -4.60
N ASN A 71 18.94 10.82 -4.72
CA ASN A 71 20.05 10.91 -5.67
C ASN A 71 21.21 9.96 -5.30
N SER A 72 20.99 8.98 -4.43
CA SER A 72 22.02 8.03 -4.06
C SER A 72 21.87 6.76 -4.89
N GLU A 73 22.91 6.42 -5.64
CA GLU A 73 23.04 5.14 -6.35
C GLU A 73 22.85 3.91 -5.43
N ARG A 74 22.84 4.12 -4.11
CA ARG A 74 22.64 3.07 -3.10
C ARG A 74 21.19 2.60 -2.95
N ASP A 75 20.22 3.46 -3.25
CA ASP A 75 18.81 3.10 -3.15
C ASP A 75 18.29 2.38 -4.39
N MET A 76 19.06 2.33 -5.47
CA MET A 76 18.70 1.59 -6.69
C MET A 76 18.65 0.06 -6.46
N GLY A 77 19.29 -0.46 -5.42
CA GLY A 77 19.29 -1.89 -5.10
C GLY A 77 17.95 -2.44 -4.56
N ASN A 78 17.06 -1.57 -4.11
CA ASN A 78 15.73 -1.93 -3.59
C ASN A 78 14.58 -1.42 -4.46
N CYS A 79 14.88 -0.60 -5.48
CA CYS A 79 13.88 -0.13 -6.43
C CYS A 79 13.61 -1.21 -7.45
N ARG A 80 12.46 -1.86 -7.35
CA ARG A 80 11.94 -2.66 -8.46
C ARG A 80 11.62 -1.72 -9.60
N THR A 81 12.01 -2.10 -10.82
CA THR A 81 11.59 -1.40 -12.03
C THR A 81 10.07 -1.47 -12.15
N ASP A 82 9.46 -0.58 -12.95
CA ASP A 82 8.02 -0.61 -13.20
C ASP A 82 7.59 -1.96 -13.78
N GLU A 83 8.40 -2.55 -14.65
CA GLU A 83 8.17 -3.87 -15.25
C GLU A 83 8.21 -4.98 -14.19
N GLU A 84 9.17 -4.96 -13.28
CA GLU A 84 9.28 -5.93 -12.18
C GLU A 84 8.08 -5.81 -11.23
N PHE A 85 7.64 -4.59 -10.94
CA PHE A 85 6.45 -4.36 -10.14
C PHE A 85 5.21 -4.94 -10.81
N ASP A 86 5.01 -4.68 -12.10
CA ASP A 86 3.87 -5.18 -12.87
C ASP A 86 3.87 -6.69 -12.95
N GLU A 87 5.03 -7.31 -13.16
CA GLU A 87 5.19 -8.76 -13.17
C GLU A 87 4.85 -9.37 -11.81
N HIS A 88 5.41 -8.82 -10.73
CA HIS A 88 5.15 -9.28 -9.37
C HIS A 88 3.67 -9.16 -9.01
N PHE A 89 3.05 -8.02 -9.33
CA PHE A 89 1.63 -7.78 -9.10
C PHE A 89 0.75 -8.71 -9.93
N GLY A 90 1.18 -9.00 -11.16
CA GLY A 90 0.52 -9.97 -12.03
C GLY A 90 0.48 -11.39 -11.47
N PHE A 91 1.45 -11.77 -10.65
CA PHE A 91 1.46 -13.05 -9.92
C PHE A 91 0.71 -12.99 -8.60
N LEU A 92 0.78 -11.86 -7.89
CA LEU A 92 0.16 -11.72 -6.58
C LEU A 92 -1.37 -11.63 -6.65
N ILE A 93 -1.91 -10.83 -7.55
CA ILE A 93 -3.37 -10.57 -7.61
C ILE A 93 -4.19 -11.85 -7.84
N PRO A 94 -3.83 -12.77 -8.73
CA PRO A 94 -4.53 -14.05 -8.86
C PRO A 94 -4.56 -14.86 -7.56
N GLU A 95 -3.47 -14.85 -6.80
CA GLU A 95 -3.40 -15.53 -5.49
C GLU A 95 -4.29 -14.85 -4.45
N LEU A 96 -4.35 -13.52 -4.43
CA LEU A 96 -5.26 -12.78 -3.56
C LEU A 96 -6.72 -13.07 -3.92
N PHE A 97 -7.03 -13.17 -5.21
CA PHE A 97 -8.36 -13.56 -5.69
C PHE A 97 -8.73 -14.97 -5.20
N ARG A 98 -7.82 -15.90 -5.26
CA ARG A 98 -8.03 -17.29 -4.83
C ARG A 98 -8.34 -17.39 -3.33
N VAL A 99 -7.56 -16.71 -2.49
CA VAL A 99 -7.69 -16.81 -1.02
C VAL A 99 -8.85 -16.02 -0.45
N LEU A 100 -9.34 -15.00 -1.16
CA LEU A 100 -10.49 -14.21 -0.72
C LEU A 100 -11.78 -14.99 -0.88
N LYS A 101 -12.65 -14.95 0.12
CA LYS A 101 -13.98 -15.58 0.05
C LYS A 101 -14.87 -14.88 -0.98
N PRO A 102 -15.78 -15.63 -1.64
CA PRO A 102 -16.72 -15.05 -2.59
C PRO A 102 -17.57 -13.94 -1.98
N GLY A 103 -17.83 -12.88 -2.75
CA GLY A 103 -18.63 -11.75 -2.30
C GLY A 103 -17.94 -10.82 -1.31
N ARG A 104 -16.69 -11.10 -0.94
CA ARG A 104 -15.90 -10.29 -0.02
C ARG A 104 -15.03 -9.29 -0.78
N LEU A 105 -14.41 -8.38 -0.04
CA LEU A 105 -13.76 -7.19 -0.58
C LEU A 105 -12.26 -7.20 -0.35
N MET A 106 -11.56 -6.52 -1.25
CA MET A 106 -10.15 -6.19 -1.15
C MET A 106 -9.98 -4.69 -1.35
N SER A 107 -9.40 -4.00 -0.40
CA SER A 107 -9.14 -2.56 -0.47
C SER A 107 -7.65 -2.28 -0.65
N ILE A 108 -7.35 -1.40 -1.60
CA ILE A 108 -5.99 -0.98 -1.92
C ILE A 108 -5.88 0.52 -1.66
N HIS A 109 -4.99 0.88 -0.74
CA HIS A 109 -4.61 2.27 -0.51
C HIS A 109 -3.52 2.65 -1.51
N CYS A 110 -3.75 3.69 -2.29
CA CYS A 110 -2.80 4.16 -3.28
C CYS A 110 -3.00 5.65 -3.57
N MET A 111 -2.11 6.18 -4.38
CA MET A 111 -2.24 7.49 -5.00
C MET A 111 -1.70 7.44 -6.43
N ASP A 112 -2.10 8.36 -7.27
CA ASP A 112 -1.46 8.55 -8.56
C ASP A 112 -0.07 9.16 -8.37
N LEU A 113 0.84 8.84 -9.28
CA LEU A 113 2.25 9.16 -9.11
C LEU A 113 2.64 10.40 -9.91
N PRO A 114 3.33 11.38 -9.29
CA PRO A 114 3.80 12.55 -10.02
C PRO A 114 4.88 12.16 -11.04
N SER A 115 4.75 12.65 -12.27
CA SER A 115 5.84 12.66 -13.24
C SER A 115 6.69 13.89 -13.04
N MET A 116 8.01 13.71 -13.12
CA MET A 116 9.00 14.77 -12.95
C MET A 116 9.76 14.99 -14.25
N LYS A 117 9.99 16.26 -14.63
CA LYS A 117 10.66 16.60 -15.87
C LYS A 117 12.04 15.95 -15.99
N GLU A 118 12.81 15.93 -14.90
CA GLU A 118 14.17 15.40 -14.89
C GLU A 118 14.20 13.86 -15.06
N ARG A 119 13.24 13.16 -14.48
CA ARG A 119 13.16 11.69 -14.52
C ARG A 119 12.35 11.18 -15.70
N ASP A 120 11.19 11.80 -15.95
CA ASP A 120 10.18 11.30 -16.90
C ASP A 120 10.10 12.14 -18.18
N GLY A 121 10.82 13.26 -18.26
CA GLY A 121 10.80 14.19 -19.38
C GLY A 121 9.59 15.11 -19.45
N VAL A 122 8.57 14.86 -18.64
CA VAL A 122 7.33 15.62 -18.59
C VAL A 122 6.87 15.87 -17.15
N ILE A 123 6.06 16.91 -16.96
CA ILE A 123 5.35 17.16 -15.72
C ILE A 123 3.91 16.67 -15.88
N GLY A 124 3.45 15.80 -14.99
CA GLY A 124 2.09 15.25 -15.08
C GLY A 124 1.84 14.22 -13.99
N LEU A 125 0.90 13.34 -14.24
CA LEU A 125 0.55 12.21 -13.36
C LEU A 125 0.65 10.91 -14.13
N LYS A 126 1.10 9.85 -13.42
CA LYS A 126 0.97 8.46 -13.85
C LYS A 126 -0.29 7.90 -13.23
N ASP A 127 -1.14 7.28 -14.04
CA ASP A 127 -2.42 6.66 -13.64
C ASP A 127 -2.18 5.32 -12.92
N PHE A 128 -1.54 5.37 -11.76
CA PHE A 128 -1.26 4.16 -10.97
C PHE A 128 -2.54 3.52 -10.44
N SER A 129 -3.48 4.33 -9.96
CA SER A 129 -4.77 3.84 -9.48
C SER A 129 -5.55 3.07 -10.57
N GLY A 130 -5.58 3.59 -11.79
CA GLY A 130 -6.22 2.91 -12.91
C GLY A 130 -5.49 1.63 -13.33
N GLU A 131 -4.16 1.59 -13.29
CA GLU A 131 -3.40 0.37 -13.55
C GLU A 131 -3.73 -0.73 -12.53
N LEU A 132 -3.82 -0.40 -11.24
CA LEU A 132 -4.21 -1.35 -10.19
C LEU A 132 -5.61 -1.92 -10.41
N ILE A 133 -6.57 -1.06 -10.76
CA ILE A 133 -7.94 -1.48 -11.06
C ILE A 133 -7.95 -2.46 -12.23
N ARG A 134 -7.30 -2.12 -13.33
CA ARG A 134 -7.24 -2.98 -14.53
C ARG A 134 -6.56 -4.32 -14.26
N THR A 135 -5.49 -4.32 -13.49
CA THR A 135 -4.79 -5.55 -13.09
C THR A 135 -5.72 -6.45 -12.25
N CYS A 136 -6.44 -5.88 -11.30
CA CYS A 136 -7.41 -6.63 -10.50
C CYS A 136 -8.57 -7.17 -11.37
N GLN A 137 -9.10 -6.36 -12.27
CA GLN A 137 -10.18 -6.79 -13.18
C GLN A 137 -9.72 -7.93 -14.09
N ALA A 138 -8.48 -7.93 -14.54
CA ALA A 138 -7.91 -9.01 -15.35
C ALA A 138 -7.89 -10.36 -14.61
N SER A 139 -7.85 -10.35 -13.28
CA SER A 139 -7.93 -11.56 -12.44
C SER A 139 -9.36 -11.95 -12.05
N GLY A 140 -10.36 -11.19 -12.46
CA GLY A 140 -11.77 -11.48 -12.21
C GLY A 140 -12.45 -10.64 -11.12
N PHE A 141 -11.73 -9.73 -10.48
CA PHE A 141 -12.34 -8.79 -9.53
C PHE A 141 -13.31 -7.83 -10.22
N ILE A 142 -14.33 -7.44 -9.50
CA ILE A 142 -15.26 -6.36 -9.87
C ILE A 142 -14.75 -5.07 -9.22
N TYR A 143 -14.69 -3.99 -9.99
CA TYR A 143 -14.44 -2.66 -9.44
C TYR A 143 -15.67 -2.24 -8.62
N HIS A 144 -15.52 -2.22 -7.29
CA HIS A 144 -16.61 -1.96 -6.36
C HIS A 144 -16.78 -0.48 -6.06
N SER A 145 -15.70 0.19 -5.62
CA SER A 145 -15.76 1.58 -5.21
C SER A 145 -14.38 2.23 -5.11
N ARG A 146 -14.40 3.55 -5.07
CA ARG A 146 -13.24 4.37 -4.78
C ARG A 146 -13.63 5.45 -3.80
N VAL A 147 -12.86 5.60 -2.74
CA VAL A 147 -12.94 6.73 -1.83
C VAL A 147 -11.71 7.59 -1.99
N THR A 148 -11.91 8.88 -2.05
CA THR A 148 -10.82 9.87 -2.06
C THR A 148 -10.57 10.34 -0.63
N ILE A 149 -9.32 10.26 -0.17
CA ILE A 149 -8.89 10.80 1.10
C ILE A 149 -8.29 12.18 0.85
N TRP A 150 -8.92 13.18 1.43
CA TRP A 150 -8.42 14.56 1.37
C TRP A 150 -7.08 14.69 2.09
N LYS A 151 -6.16 15.43 1.48
CA LYS A 151 -4.87 15.78 2.07
C LYS A 151 -4.64 17.27 1.99
N ASN A 152 -3.95 17.82 3.01
CA ASN A 152 -3.55 19.22 3.00
C ASN A 152 -2.52 19.46 1.88
N PRO A 153 -2.80 20.34 0.91
CA PRO A 153 -1.92 20.55 -0.24
C PRO A 153 -0.54 21.10 0.16
N ALA A 154 -0.46 21.96 1.15
CA ALA A 154 0.82 22.51 1.61
C ALA A 154 1.72 21.43 2.21
N THR A 155 1.15 20.54 3.03
CA THR A 155 1.87 19.41 3.64
C THR A 155 2.36 18.44 2.57
N GLU A 156 1.54 18.12 1.59
CA GLU A 156 1.90 17.19 0.51
C GLU A 156 3.00 17.75 -0.40
N MET A 157 2.95 19.03 -0.73
CA MET A 157 3.98 19.68 -1.54
C MET A 157 5.34 19.68 -0.84
N GLN A 158 5.36 19.83 0.49
CA GLN A 158 6.58 19.75 1.28
C GLN A 158 7.15 18.33 1.33
N ARG A 159 6.29 17.31 1.40
CA ARG A 159 6.69 15.91 1.45
C ARG A 159 7.22 15.40 0.11
N THR A 160 6.51 15.67 -0.97
CA THR A 160 6.80 15.08 -2.28
C THR A 160 7.80 15.88 -3.08
N LYS A 161 8.09 17.13 -2.69
CA LYS A 161 8.89 18.09 -3.46
C LYS A 161 8.45 18.21 -4.93
N ALA A 162 7.28 17.68 -5.25
CA ALA A 162 6.71 17.76 -6.58
C ALA A 162 6.13 19.16 -6.82
N LEU A 163 6.13 19.58 -8.08
CA LEU A 163 5.55 20.84 -8.49
C LEU A 163 4.03 20.81 -8.29
N GLY A 164 3.58 21.36 -7.18
CA GLY A 164 2.17 21.59 -6.89
C GLY A 164 1.78 23.04 -7.16
N LEU A 165 0.48 23.28 -7.16
CA LEU A 165 -0.07 24.63 -7.32
C LEU A 165 0.15 25.46 -6.06
N LEU A 166 1.32 26.08 -5.96
CA LEU A 166 1.64 27.03 -4.90
C LEU A 166 0.98 28.39 -5.17
N HIS A 167 0.67 29.13 -4.12
CA HIS A 167 0.05 30.45 -4.23
C HIS A 167 0.82 31.40 -5.18
N LYS A 168 2.14 31.36 -5.18
CA LYS A 168 2.96 32.14 -6.11
C LYS A 168 2.79 31.75 -7.58
N GLN A 169 2.44 30.49 -7.88
CA GLN A 169 2.26 30.01 -9.25
C GLN A 169 0.98 30.53 -9.87
N LEU A 170 -0.04 30.84 -9.08
CA LEU A 170 -1.24 31.50 -9.57
C LEU A 170 -0.95 32.83 -10.24
N ARG A 171 0.14 33.49 -9.84
CA ARG A 171 0.56 34.78 -10.37
C ARG A 171 1.50 34.68 -11.58
N LYS A 172 2.16 33.54 -11.75
CA LYS A 172 3.10 33.29 -12.85
C LYS A 172 2.42 32.59 -14.02
N ASP A 173 2.05 31.35 -13.79
CA ASP A 173 1.36 30.49 -14.74
C ASP A 173 0.66 29.37 -13.98
N SER A 174 -0.63 29.51 -13.78
CA SER A 174 -1.42 28.51 -13.05
C SER A 174 -1.60 27.19 -13.81
N SER A 175 -1.36 27.21 -15.12
CA SER A 175 -1.48 26.02 -15.96
C SER A 175 -0.28 25.06 -15.85
N MET A 176 0.85 25.54 -15.35
CA MET A 176 2.07 24.73 -15.22
C MET A 176 2.05 23.75 -14.05
N CYS A 177 1.20 23.98 -13.07
CA CYS A 177 1.18 23.18 -11.85
C CYS A 177 -0.21 22.63 -11.60
N ARG A 178 -0.24 21.42 -11.06
CA ARG A 178 -1.47 20.72 -10.69
C ARG A 178 -1.85 20.91 -9.24
N ASN A 179 -3.08 20.62 -8.91
CA ASN A 179 -3.57 20.50 -7.54
C ASN A 179 -2.81 19.39 -6.79
N GLY A 180 -2.97 19.35 -5.49
CA GLY A 180 -2.46 18.26 -4.66
C GLY A 180 -3.00 16.91 -5.10
N ILE A 181 -2.24 15.84 -4.85
CA ILE A 181 -2.63 14.46 -5.18
C ILE A 181 -3.29 13.86 -3.95
N PRO A 182 -4.55 13.41 -4.02
CA PRO A 182 -5.18 12.72 -2.91
C PRO A 182 -4.70 11.28 -2.81
N ASP A 183 -4.97 10.64 -1.66
CA ASP A 183 -4.95 9.18 -1.57
C ASP A 183 -6.29 8.61 -2.00
N TYR A 184 -6.27 7.38 -2.45
CA TYR A 184 -7.46 6.60 -2.76
C TYR A 184 -7.51 5.33 -1.92
N ILE A 185 -8.71 4.95 -1.51
CA ILE A 185 -9.03 3.57 -1.15
C ILE A 185 -9.84 3.00 -2.30
N ILE A 186 -9.18 2.15 -3.09
CA ILE A 186 -9.83 1.43 -4.18
C ILE A 186 -10.28 0.10 -3.64
N THR A 187 -11.57 -0.22 -3.79
CA THR A 187 -12.11 -1.48 -3.30
C THR A 187 -12.60 -2.33 -4.45
N MET A 188 -12.14 -3.58 -4.47
CA MET A 188 -12.46 -4.60 -5.44
C MET A 188 -13.27 -5.70 -4.75
N ARG A 189 -14.20 -6.29 -5.47
CA ARG A 189 -15.06 -7.37 -4.96
C ARG A 189 -14.79 -8.66 -5.71
N LYS A 190 -14.65 -9.76 -4.97
CA LYS A 190 -14.70 -11.10 -5.59
C LYS A 190 -16.13 -11.46 -5.94
N PRO A 191 -16.43 -11.88 -7.17
CA PRO A 191 -17.77 -12.35 -7.54
C PRO A 191 -18.25 -13.50 -6.66
N GLY A 192 -19.55 -13.62 -6.54
CA GLY A 192 -20.20 -14.66 -5.76
C GLY A 192 -21.00 -14.11 -4.59
N ASP A 193 -21.64 -15.01 -3.86
CA ASP A 193 -22.47 -14.66 -2.71
C ASP A 193 -21.61 -14.65 -1.44
N ASN A 194 -21.79 -13.62 -0.61
CA ASN A 194 -21.18 -13.56 0.70
C ASN A 194 -22.02 -14.41 1.68
N ALA A 195 -21.45 -15.53 2.13
CA ALA A 195 -22.10 -16.40 3.10
C ALA A 195 -22.28 -15.75 4.48
N ASP A 196 -21.36 -14.87 4.86
CA ASP A 196 -21.35 -14.16 6.15
C ASP A 196 -21.61 -12.67 5.93
N ARG A 197 -22.87 -12.28 5.95
CA ARG A 197 -23.25 -10.88 5.74
C ARG A 197 -22.67 -9.98 6.80
N ILE A 198 -22.20 -8.82 6.38
CA ILE A 198 -21.73 -7.76 7.27
C ILE A 198 -22.90 -6.81 7.51
N SER A 199 -23.39 -6.78 8.74
CA SER A 199 -24.50 -5.91 9.11
C SER A 199 -24.14 -5.07 10.32
N HIS A 200 -24.64 -3.84 10.32
CA HIS A 200 -24.42 -2.87 11.38
C HIS A 200 -25.73 -2.40 11.97
N THR A 201 -25.74 -2.10 13.24
CA THR A 201 -26.91 -1.53 13.91
C THR A 201 -26.99 -0.03 13.69
N ILE A 202 -28.17 0.56 13.95
CA ILE A 202 -28.36 2.02 13.89
C ILE A 202 -27.51 2.72 14.95
N GLU A 203 -27.29 2.08 16.10
CA GLU A 203 -26.48 2.58 17.19
C GLU A 203 -24.98 2.64 16.82
N GLU A 204 -24.50 1.63 16.09
CA GLU A 204 -23.13 1.61 15.56
C GLU A 204 -22.91 2.67 14.49
N TYR A 205 -23.93 2.89 13.65
CA TYR A 205 -23.90 3.85 12.55
C TYR A 205 -25.06 4.85 12.63
N PRO A 206 -25.05 5.80 13.58
CA PRO A 206 -26.03 6.88 13.57
C PRO A 206 -25.88 7.73 12.29
N VAL A 207 -26.93 8.48 11.95
CA VAL A 207 -27.03 9.21 10.67
C VAL A 207 -25.82 10.11 10.40
N ASP A 208 -25.28 10.79 11.39
CA ASP A 208 -24.13 11.68 11.22
C ASP A 208 -22.87 10.88 10.84
N LYS A 209 -22.62 9.78 11.53
CA LYS A 209 -21.51 8.88 11.24
C LYS A 209 -21.68 8.24 9.84
N TRP A 210 -22.88 7.81 9.51
CA TRP A 210 -23.19 7.28 8.17
C TRP A 210 -22.88 8.29 7.07
N ARG A 211 -23.23 9.55 7.26
CA ARG A 211 -22.98 10.60 6.25
C ARG A 211 -21.52 10.76 5.94
N ASP A 212 -20.64 10.73 6.94
CA ASP A 212 -19.19 10.85 6.76
C ASP A 212 -18.62 9.64 6.04
N ILE A 213 -19.09 8.45 6.38
CA ILE A 213 -18.61 7.18 5.80
C ILE A 213 -19.11 6.98 4.36
N ALA A 214 -20.36 7.33 4.09
CA ALA A 214 -20.96 7.20 2.77
C ALA A 214 -20.45 8.25 1.76
N SER A 215 -19.75 9.25 2.23
CA SER A 215 -19.16 10.28 1.36
C SER A 215 -18.10 9.67 0.43
N PRO A 216 -18.08 10.06 -0.84
CA PRO A 216 -17.02 9.65 -1.76
C PRO A 216 -15.67 10.30 -1.45
N VAL A 217 -15.65 11.31 -0.60
CA VAL A 217 -14.47 12.00 -0.13
C VAL A 217 -14.44 11.97 1.40
N TRP A 218 -13.39 11.39 1.96
CA TRP A 218 -13.17 11.38 3.39
C TRP A 218 -12.26 12.55 3.77
N MET A 219 -12.82 13.55 4.42
CA MET A 219 -12.11 14.76 4.82
C MET A 219 -11.62 14.74 6.27
N ASP A 220 -12.07 13.80 7.06
CA ASP A 220 -11.84 13.69 8.51
C ASP A 220 -10.69 12.72 8.88
N ILE A 221 -10.00 12.16 7.89
CA ILE A 221 -8.86 11.28 8.12
C ILE A 221 -7.64 12.09 8.57
N ASN A 222 -7.09 11.76 9.74
CA ASN A 222 -5.87 12.39 10.23
C ASN A 222 -4.64 11.84 9.50
N GLN A 223 -4.06 12.65 8.63
CA GLN A 223 -2.86 12.32 7.83
C GLN A 223 -1.67 11.92 8.69
N SER A 224 -1.61 12.43 9.92
CA SER A 224 -0.48 12.22 10.82
C SER A 224 -0.62 10.97 11.70
N ASN A 225 -1.81 10.36 11.75
CA ASN A 225 -2.05 9.17 12.55
C ASN A 225 -1.57 7.90 11.80
N THR A 226 -0.27 7.68 11.78
CA THR A 226 0.38 6.56 11.13
C THR A 226 1.33 5.87 12.09
N LEU A 227 1.58 4.57 11.92
CA LEU A 227 2.57 3.83 12.72
C LEU A 227 3.99 4.36 12.49
N GLN A 228 4.32 4.73 11.27
CA GLN A 228 5.64 5.27 10.92
C GLN A 228 5.99 6.51 11.72
N ARG A 229 5.03 7.41 11.97
CA ARG A 229 5.28 8.59 12.78
C ARG A 229 5.53 8.25 14.25
N LYS A 230 4.92 7.18 14.74
CA LYS A 230 5.12 6.70 16.11
C LYS A 230 6.46 5.99 16.28
N SER A 231 6.93 5.30 15.24
CA SER A 231 8.19 4.56 15.22
C SER A 231 9.38 5.33 14.64
N ALA A 232 9.16 6.39 13.86
CA ALA A 232 10.18 7.17 13.16
C ALA A 232 11.11 7.99 14.08
N ARG A 233 10.91 7.93 15.39
CA ARG A 233 11.92 8.41 16.35
C ARG A 233 13.14 7.51 16.41
N GLU A 234 13.08 6.28 15.85
CA GLU A 234 14.14 5.27 15.96
C GLU A 234 14.84 4.91 14.63
N ALA A 235 14.27 5.25 13.46
CA ALA A 235 14.88 4.95 12.17
C ALA A 235 14.71 6.09 11.16
N GLN A 236 15.84 6.76 10.86
CA GLN A 236 15.88 7.88 9.90
C GLN A 236 15.76 7.46 8.43
N ASP A 237 15.62 6.20 8.09
CA ASP A 237 15.91 5.68 6.75
C ASP A 237 14.70 5.26 5.88
N GLU A 238 13.49 5.21 6.40
CA GLU A 238 12.33 4.84 5.60
C GLU A 238 11.31 5.98 5.49
N LYS A 239 11.57 6.91 4.61
CA LYS A 239 10.58 7.93 4.22
C LYS A 239 9.58 7.33 3.25
N HIS A 240 8.60 6.59 3.75
CA HIS A 240 7.43 6.24 2.94
C HIS A 240 6.65 7.51 2.59
N ILE A 241 6.46 7.75 1.30
CA ILE A 241 5.88 9.00 0.79
C ILE A 241 4.38 9.07 1.02
N ALA A 242 3.71 7.91 1.20
CA ALA A 242 2.28 7.84 1.52
C ALA A 242 2.01 6.73 2.55
N PRO A 243 2.29 6.96 3.84
CA PRO A 243 1.96 5.99 4.87
C PRO A 243 0.45 5.84 4.99
N LEU A 244 -0.01 4.59 5.18
CA LEU A 244 -1.42 4.29 5.35
C LEU A 244 -1.90 4.79 6.72
N GLN A 245 -2.90 5.66 6.71
CA GLN A 245 -3.47 6.24 7.91
C GLN A 245 -4.25 5.20 8.71
N LEU A 246 -4.02 5.13 10.03
CA LEU A 246 -4.71 4.20 10.91
C LEU A 246 -6.23 4.45 10.95
N ASP A 247 -6.66 5.70 10.84
CA ASP A 247 -8.09 6.06 10.77
C ASP A 247 -8.78 5.47 9.54
N ALA A 248 -8.09 5.47 8.39
CA ALA A 248 -8.61 4.87 7.16
C ALA A 248 -8.73 3.35 7.26
N ILE A 249 -7.74 2.68 7.86
CA ILE A 249 -7.76 1.25 8.12
C ILE A 249 -8.92 0.89 9.05
N GLU A 250 -9.06 1.61 10.16
CA GLU A 250 -10.13 1.41 11.14
C GLU A 250 -11.50 1.47 10.47
N ARG A 251 -11.73 2.50 9.66
CA ARG A 251 -13.00 2.69 8.94
C ARG A 251 -13.30 1.56 7.95
N CYS A 252 -12.30 1.14 7.18
CA CYS A 252 -12.47 0.05 6.23
C CYS A 252 -12.76 -1.29 6.92
N ILE A 253 -12.05 -1.61 8.00
CA ILE A 253 -12.27 -2.82 8.77
C ILE A 253 -13.65 -2.81 9.40
N GLU A 254 -14.06 -1.71 10.02
CA GLU A 254 -15.39 -1.56 10.62
C GLU A 254 -16.51 -1.76 9.59
N LEU A 255 -16.38 -1.15 8.40
CA LEU A 255 -17.39 -1.24 7.34
C LEU A 255 -17.50 -2.64 6.74
N TRP A 256 -16.39 -3.34 6.54
CA TRP A 256 -16.30 -4.46 5.62
C TRP A 256 -15.84 -5.76 6.24
N THR A 257 -15.86 -5.84 7.56
CA THR A 257 -15.61 -7.08 8.30
C THR A 257 -16.60 -7.27 9.46
N ASN A 258 -16.77 -8.53 9.86
CA ASN A 258 -17.41 -8.90 11.10
C ASN A 258 -16.36 -9.13 12.20
N PRO A 259 -16.69 -8.99 13.49
CA PRO A 259 -15.82 -9.40 14.57
C PRO A 259 -15.32 -10.83 14.40
N GLY A 260 -14.03 -11.06 14.59
CA GLY A 260 -13.40 -12.37 14.41
C GLY A 260 -13.06 -12.75 12.97
N ASP A 261 -13.39 -11.91 11.99
CA ASP A 261 -13.01 -12.13 10.60
C ASP A 261 -11.48 -12.10 10.41
N GLN A 262 -11.00 -12.86 9.44
CA GLN A 262 -9.59 -12.88 9.09
C GLN A 262 -9.28 -11.77 8.08
N VAL A 263 -8.39 -10.86 8.50
CA VAL A 263 -7.87 -9.77 7.69
C VAL A 263 -6.45 -10.10 7.25
N TYR A 264 -6.17 -9.92 5.97
CA TYR A 264 -4.87 -10.21 5.37
C TYR A 264 -4.28 -8.99 4.67
N ASP A 265 -3.00 -8.75 4.95
CA ASP A 265 -2.18 -7.75 4.27
C ASP A 265 -0.93 -8.42 3.67
N PRO A 266 -0.84 -8.56 2.34
CA PRO A 266 0.31 -9.17 1.67
C PRO A 266 1.57 -8.28 1.70
N PHE A 267 1.44 -7.01 2.05
CA PHE A 267 2.53 -6.04 2.15
C PHE A 267 2.62 -5.45 3.56
N ALA A 268 2.60 -6.29 4.59
CA ALA A 268 2.45 -5.84 5.96
C ALA A 268 3.44 -4.73 6.40
N GLY A 269 4.65 -4.69 5.85
CA GLY A 269 5.62 -3.64 6.14
C GLY A 269 5.83 -3.45 7.63
N ILE A 270 5.52 -2.26 8.17
CA ILE A 270 5.53 -1.98 9.60
C ILE A 270 4.32 -2.54 10.36
N GLY A 271 3.39 -3.20 9.66
CA GLY A 271 2.26 -3.88 10.28
C GLY A 271 1.05 -3.00 10.58
N SER A 272 0.82 -1.92 9.83
CA SER A 272 -0.30 -0.98 10.08
C SER A 272 -1.66 -1.66 10.03
N VAL A 273 -1.94 -2.47 9.02
CA VAL A 273 -3.23 -3.19 8.89
C VAL A 273 -3.38 -4.27 9.97
N PRO A 274 -2.42 -5.17 10.19
CA PRO A 274 -2.49 -6.12 11.29
C PRO A 274 -2.63 -5.46 12.66
N TYR A 275 -1.89 -4.39 12.92
CA TYR A 275 -2.00 -3.64 14.17
C TYR A 275 -3.43 -3.15 14.43
N GLN A 276 -4.04 -2.51 13.45
CA GLN A 276 -5.39 -1.97 13.58
C GLN A 276 -6.44 -3.09 13.69
N ALA A 277 -6.29 -4.16 12.92
CA ALA A 277 -7.19 -5.31 12.98
C ALA A 277 -7.19 -5.98 14.37
N VAL A 278 -6.02 -6.21 14.93
CA VAL A 278 -5.88 -6.79 16.30
C VAL A 278 -6.46 -5.87 17.36
N LYS A 279 -6.23 -4.56 17.23
CA LYS A 279 -6.78 -3.56 18.16
C LYS A 279 -8.30 -3.55 18.19
N MET A 280 -8.94 -3.90 17.08
CA MET A 280 -10.39 -3.92 16.92
C MET A 280 -11.04 -5.30 17.26
N GLY A 281 -10.23 -6.35 17.47
CA GLY A 281 -10.70 -7.73 17.71
C GLY A 281 -11.04 -8.45 16.42
#